data_ff21f1e3d52d2c0dda5295e7c9c773e4
#
_entry.id   ff21f1e3d52d2c0dda5295e7c9c773e4
#
_cell.length_a   1.000
_cell.length_b   1.000
_cell.length_c   1.000
_cell.angle_alpha   90.00
_cell.angle_beta   90.00
_cell.angle_gamma   90.00
#
_symmetry.space_group_name_H-M   'P 1'
#
loop_
_entity.id
_entity.type
_entity.pdbx_description
1 polymer ?
#
loop_
_entity_poly.entity_id
_entity_poly.type
_entity_poly.pdbx_seq_one_letter_code
_entity_poly.pdbx_strand_id
1 'polypeptide(L)'
;MATTYLTLVNNVLNELNEAELTSSNFSSSRGIQTSVKKFVVKAMHEVYNSLSEIPDLYKSTKQITTTGQRTYALPSSASPQSGDLAYRKIDWDTFRLVPKELVTNGEFTSNITGWTTGDGSPSYTSSGNGRLNLNDAAAYQSISTVKNTTYRLQVRVMSPNSSTSTLAIKVGTTASGGEVLSTTKSVENFGEGAILDTTFTATTQTTYIYFETASGVQLDVDYVRI
;
A
#
# COMPACT_ATOMS: atom_id res chain seq x y z
N MET A 1 1.96 25.40 15.66
CA MET A 1 1.89 24.94 17.09
C MET A 1 0.60 24.17 17.26
N ALA A 2 0.67 22.98 17.83
CA ALA A 2 -0.56 22.21 18.12
C ALA A 2 -1.32 22.88 19.28
N THR A 3 -2.58 23.22 19.07
CA THR A 3 -3.44 23.82 20.09
C THR A 3 -3.98 22.68 20.96
N THR A 4 -3.70 22.71 22.25
CA THR A 4 -4.18 21.70 23.19
C THR A 4 -5.60 22.03 23.70
N TYR A 5 -6.29 21.03 24.24
CA TYR A 5 -7.61 21.25 24.86
C TYR A 5 -7.55 22.28 26.01
N LEU A 6 -6.49 22.25 26.82
CA LEU A 6 -6.25 23.23 27.87
C LEU A 6 -6.12 24.64 27.29
N THR A 7 -5.39 24.80 26.20
CA THR A 7 -5.24 26.10 25.52
C THR A 7 -6.58 26.64 25.02
N LEU A 8 -7.41 25.78 24.41
CA LEU A 8 -8.73 26.20 23.95
C LEU A 8 -9.64 26.65 25.11
N VAL A 9 -9.64 25.91 26.22
CA VAL A 9 -10.40 26.27 27.40
C VAL A 9 -9.91 27.59 27.98
N ASN A 10 -8.61 27.81 28.10
CA ASN A 10 -8.05 29.05 28.62
C ASN A 10 -8.33 30.25 27.72
N ASN A 11 -8.32 30.09 26.42
CA ASN A 11 -8.71 31.16 25.50
C ASN A 11 -10.15 31.63 25.78
N VAL A 12 -11.09 30.70 26.00
CA VAL A 12 -12.47 31.05 26.33
C VAL A 12 -12.57 31.66 27.75
N LEU A 13 -11.81 31.16 28.71
CA LEU A 13 -11.78 31.73 30.08
C LEU A 13 -11.24 33.18 30.05
N ASN A 14 -10.20 33.45 29.26
CA ASN A 14 -9.66 34.80 29.10
C ASN A 14 -10.67 35.76 28.49
N GLU A 15 -11.45 35.34 27.48
CA GLU A 15 -12.54 36.15 26.92
C GLU A 15 -13.65 36.46 27.95
N LEU A 16 -13.85 35.59 28.93
CA LEU A 16 -14.78 35.76 30.03
C LEU A 16 -14.17 36.48 31.24
N ASN A 17 -12.93 36.94 31.13
CA ASN A 17 -12.16 37.58 32.21
C ASN A 17 -12.05 36.69 33.48
N GLU A 18 -11.94 35.37 33.27
CA GLU A 18 -11.77 34.36 34.31
C GLU A 18 -10.34 33.86 34.40
N ALA A 19 -9.95 33.32 35.55
CA ALA A 19 -8.61 32.79 35.77
C ALA A 19 -8.32 31.55 34.93
N GLU A 20 -7.15 31.54 34.33
CA GLU A 20 -6.67 30.39 33.56
C GLU A 20 -6.50 29.11 34.40
N LEU A 21 -6.70 27.99 33.76
CA LEU A 21 -6.41 26.66 34.28
C LEU A 21 -4.98 26.24 33.94
N THR A 22 -4.38 25.57 34.89
CA THR A 22 -3.06 24.88 34.70
C THR A 22 -3.29 23.39 34.54
N SER A 23 -2.30 22.67 34.06
CA SER A 23 -2.37 21.20 33.97
C SER A 23 -2.63 20.51 35.32
N SER A 24 -2.18 21.12 36.41
CA SER A 24 -2.37 20.59 37.79
C SER A 24 -3.79 20.78 38.33
N ASN A 25 -4.49 21.86 37.99
CA ASN A 25 -5.83 22.13 38.50
C ASN A 25 -6.95 21.86 37.46
N PHE A 26 -6.60 21.47 36.26
CA PHE A 26 -7.55 21.23 35.18
C PHE A 26 -8.61 20.18 35.54
N SER A 27 -8.23 19.10 36.21
CA SER A 27 -9.16 18.03 36.62
C SER A 27 -10.08 18.44 37.79
N SER A 28 -9.64 19.36 38.62
CA SER A 28 -10.36 19.81 39.82
C SER A 28 -11.09 21.15 39.66
N SER A 29 -11.21 21.63 38.42
CA SER A 29 -11.92 22.87 38.09
C SER A 29 -13.38 22.87 38.57
N ARG A 30 -13.91 24.03 39.00
CA ARG A 30 -15.27 24.19 39.53
C ARG A 30 -15.98 25.37 38.86
N GLY A 31 -17.31 25.44 39.06
CA GLY A 31 -18.11 26.58 38.61
C GLY A 31 -18.00 26.83 37.11
N ILE A 32 -17.76 28.08 36.73
CA ILE A 32 -17.69 28.53 35.35
C ILE A 32 -16.62 27.81 34.53
N GLN A 33 -15.49 27.50 35.14
CA GLN A 33 -14.41 26.76 34.47
C GLN A 33 -14.84 25.36 34.00
N THR A 34 -15.66 24.67 34.83
CA THR A 34 -16.24 23.37 34.44
C THR A 34 -17.25 23.52 33.32
N SER A 35 -18.04 24.59 33.32
CA SER A 35 -19.01 24.87 32.26
C SER A 35 -18.32 25.20 30.94
N VAL A 36 -17.25 25.99 30.96
CA VAL A 36 -16.44 26.31 29.79
C VAL A 36 -15.80 25.05 29.20
N LYS A 37 -15.25 24.14 30.01
CA LYS A 37 -14.73 22.85 29.55
C LYS A 37 -15.79 22.05 28.80
N LYS A 38 -17.01 21.94 29.36
CA LYS A 38 -18.12 21.25 28.70
C LYS A 38 -18.53 21.92 27.39
N PHE A 39 -18.57 23.25 27.39
CA PHE A 39 -18.91 24.02 26.19
C PHE A 39 -17.88 23.81 25.07
N VAL A 40 -16.59 23.90 25.37
CA VAL A 40 -15.53 23.66 24.38
C VAL A 40 -15.62 22.24 23.79
N VAL A 41 -15.84 21.21 24.62
CA VAL A 41 -16.05 19.83 24.13
C VAL A 41 -17.26 19.74 23.21
N LYS A 42 -18.39 20.37 23.60
CA LYS A 42 -19.60 20.38 22.78
C LYS A 42 -19.36 21.07 21.43
N ALA A 43 -18.74 22.25 21.45
CA ALA A 43 -18.39 22.97 20.23
C ALA A 43 -17.45 22.18 19.31
N MET A 44 -16.45 21.51 19.87
CA MET A 44 -15.59 20.61 19.11
C MET A 44 -16.39 19.49 18.45
N HIS A 45 -17.32 18.86 19.17
CA HIS A 45 -18.18 17.81 18.60
C HIS A 45 -19.08 18.35 17.49
N GLU A 46 -19.63 19.56 17.64
CA GLU A 46 -20.45 20.19 16.61
C GLU A 46 -19.62 20.49 15.35
N VAL A 47 -18.41 21.02 15.50
CA VAL A 47 -17.48 21.23 14.40
C VAL A 47 -17.16 19.90 13.70
N TYR A 48 -16.78 18.86 14.45
CA TYR A 48 -16.49 17.55 13.86
C TYR A 48 -17.69 16.91 13.16
N ASN A 49 -18.91 17.15 13.66
CA ASN A 49 -20.12 16.63 13.04
C ASN A 49 -20.58 17.44 11.82
N SER A 50 -20.24 18.74 11.77
CA SER A 50 -20.59 19.64 10.66
C SER A 50 -19.62 19.54 9.49
N LEU A 51 -18.38 19.12 9.73
CA LEU A 51 -17.39 18.91 8.69
C LEU A 51 -17.62 17.53 8.08
N SER A 52 -18.14 17.50 6.87
CA SER A 52 -18.38 16.25 6.12
C SER A 52 -17.08 15.53 5.75
N GLU A 53 -16.00 16.28 5.60
CA GLU A 53 -14.70 15.72 5.24
C GLU A 53 -13.55 16.52 5.87
N ILE A 54 -12.84 15.90 6.79
CA ILE A 54 -11.56 16.40 7.29
C ILE A 54 -10.48 15.43 6.78
N PRO A 55 -9.69 15.80 5.77
CA PRO A 55 -8.71 14.90 5.14
C PRO A 55 -7.76 14.23 6.14
N ASP A 56 -7.32 14.95 7.16
CA ASP A 56 -6.40 14.46 8.20
C ASP A 56 -7.02 13.41 9.13
N LEU A 57 -8.35 13.28 9.14
CA LEU A 57 -9.06 12.28 9.94
C LEU A 57 -9.35 10.99 9.16
N TYR A 58 -9.14 10.99 7.84
CA TYR A 58 -9.30 9.80 7.02
C TYR A 58 -8.02 8.97 7.06
N LYS A 59 -8.15 7.73 7.43
CA LYS A 59 -7.10 6.73 7.27
C LYS A 59 -7.61 5.60 6.37
N SER A 60 -6.88 5.33 5.31
CA SER A 60 -7.11 4.12 4.52
C SER A 60 -6.28 2.98 5.08
N THR A 61 -6.85 1.80 5.11
CA THR A 61 -6.18 0.59 5.53
C THR A 61 -6.60 -0.57 4.65
N LYS A 62 -5.71 -1.54 4.48
CA LYS A 62 -6.01 -2.79 3.79
C LYS A 62 -6.19 -3.90 4.82
N GLN A 63 -7.32 -4.58 4.77
CA GLN A 63 -7.59 -5.76 5.58
C GLN A 63 -7.62 -7.00 4.69
N ILE A 64 -6.81 -8.00 5.03
CA ILE A 64 -6.82 -9.28 4.30
C ILE A 64 -8.08 -10.05 4.73
N THR A 65 -8.90 -10.45 3.76
CA THR A 65 -10.07 -11.29 4.02
C THR A 65 -9.66 -12.76 4.12
N THR A 66 -10.25 -13.48 5.07
CA THR A 66 -10.00 -14.92 5.27
C THR A 66 -11.26 -15.71 4.91
N THR A 67 -11.10 -16.78 4.16
CA THR A 67 -12.22 -17.65 3.78
C THR A 67 -12.96 -18.16 5.02
N GLY A 68 -14.28 -17.96 5.05
CA GLY A 68 -15.14 -18.39 6.16
C GLY A 68 -15.24 -17.39 7.33
N GLN A 69 -14.42 -16.36 7.37
CA GLN A 69 -14.51 -15.30 8.38
C GLN A 69 -15.58 -14.27 7.98
N ARG A 70 -16.62 -14.14 8.81
CA ARG A 70 -17.74 -13.22 8.55
C ARG A 70 -17.60 -11.84 9.16
N THR A 71 -16.77 -11.71 10.18
CA THR A 71 -16.58 -10.45 10.92
C THR A 71 -15.10 -10.12 11.01
N TYR A 72 -14.78 -8.87 10.82
CA TYR A 72 -13.42 -8.34 10.93
C TYR A 72 -13.42 -7.20 11.94
N ALA A 73 -12.43 -7.19 12.83
CA ALA A 73 -12.21 -6.05 13.69
C ALA A 73 -11.79 -4.84 12.83
N LEU A 74 -12.24 -3.65 13.21
CA LEU A 74 -11.68 -2.43 12.62
C LEU A 74 -10.18 -2.40 12.91
N PRO A 75 -9.36 -1.99 11.93
CA PRO A 75 -7.93 -1.88 12.15
C PRO A 75 -7.66 -0.98 13.35
N SER A 76 -6.97 -1.50 14.35
CA SER A 76 -6.39 -0.64 15.38
C SER A 76 -5.14 0.01 14.80
N SER A 77 -4.87 1.28 15.09
CA SER A 77 -3.54 1.81 14.86
C SER A 77 -2.54 0.88 15.57
N ALA A 78 -1.46 0.48 14.90
CA ALA A 78 -0.48 -0.46 15.44
C ALA A 78 0.19 0.03 16.74
N SER A 79 -0.02 1.29 17.11
CA SER A 79 0.33 1.90 18.39
C SER A 79 -0.59 3.10 18.59
N PRO A 80 -1.80 2.93 19.15
CA PRO A 80 -2.57 4.08 19.58
C PRO A 80 -1.74 4.79 20.64
N GLN A 81 -1.29 6.00 20.36
CA GLN A 81 -0.81 6.86 21.43
C GLN A 81 -1.99 7.10 22.39
N SER A 82 -1.69 7.10 23.70
CA SER A 82 -2.70 7.37 24.71
C SER A 82 -3.47 8.66 24.37
N GLY A 83 -4.74 8.52 23.98
CA GLY A 83 -5.58 9.62 23.50
C GLY A 83 -5.99 9.53 22.03
N ASP A 84 -5.48 8.58 21.25
CA ASP A 84 -5.95 8.35 19.89
C ASP A 84 -7.41 7.90 19.90
N LEU A 85 -8.24 8.62 19.16
CA LEU A 85 -9.65 8.26 18.98
C LEU A 85 -9.73 6.96 18.20
N ALA A 86 -10.41 5.97 18.74
CA ALA A 86 -10.80 4.78 17.99
C ALA A 86 -11.60 5.20 16.75
N TYR A 87 -11.44 4.48 15.65
CA TYR A 87 -12.23 4.71 14.44
C TYR A 87 -13.71 4.67 14.79
N ARG A 88 -14.45 5.73 14.47
CA ARG A 88 -15.87 5.85 14.81
C ARG A 88 -16.81 5.51 13.68
N LYS A 89 -16.31 5.57 12.44
CA LYS A 89 -17.15 5.40 11.25
C LYS A 89 -16.34 4.79 10.12
N ILE A 90 -16.96 3.86 9.40
CA ILE A 90 -16.47 3.39 8.11
C ILE A 90 -17.14 4.24 7.05
N ASP A 91 -16.36 4.83 6.17
CA ASP A 91 -16.89 5.45 4.96
C ASP A 91 -17.17 4.33 3.94
N TRP A 92 -18.45 4.00 3.80
CA TRP A 92 -18.90 2.93 2.91
C TRP A 92 -18.78 3.31 1.43
N ASP A 93 -18.78 4.60 1.10
CA ASP A 93 -18.64 5.06 -0.28
C ASP A 93 -17.24 4.83 -0.82
N THR A 94 -16.25 4.79 0.07
CA THR A 94 -14.85 4.48 -0.26
C THR A 94 -14.46 3.04 0.04
N PHE A 95 -15.36 2.24 0.62
CA PHE A 95 -15.09 0.83 0.88
C PHE A 95 -14.94 0.06 -0.41
N ARG A 96 -13.78 -0.55 -0.61
CA ARG A 96 -13.47 -1.34 -1.81
C ARG A 96 -12.85 -2.66 -1.41
N LEU A 97 -13.31 -3.74 -2.03
CA LEU A 97 -12.61 -5.01 -2.02
C LEU A 97 -11.47 -4.93 -3.04
N VAL A 98 -10.27 -4.88 -2.57
CA VAL A 98 -9.08 -4.96 -3.42
C VAL A 98 -8.63 -6.42 -3.40
N PRO A 99 -8.45 -7.08 -4.54
CA PRO A 99 -7.91 -8.42 -4.59
C PRO A 99 -6.57 -8.48 -3.83
N LYS A 100 -6.34 -9.60 -3.14
CA LYS A 100 -5.06 -9.83 -2.50
C LYS A 100 -3.99 -9.92 -3.58
N GLU A 101 -2.94 -9.10 -3.46
CA GLU A 101 -1.75 -9.23 -4.29
C GLU A 101 -1.09 -10.61 -4.03
N LEU A 102 -0.89 -11.37 -5.08
CA LEU A 102 -0.31 -12.71 -4.99
C LEU A 102 1.21 -12.70 -5.11
N VAL A 103 1.76 -11.65 -5.71
CA VAL A 103 3.20 -11.50 -5.88
C VAL A 103 3.82 -10.93 -4.61
N THR A 104 4.80 -11.62 -4.07
CA THR A 104 5.59 -11.13 -2.95
C THR A 104 6.63 -10.15 -3.45
N ASN A 105 6.72 -8.96 -2.83
CA ASN A 105 7.68 -7.93 -3.20
C ASN A 105 7.66 -7.59 -4.70
N GLY A 106 6.47 -7.44 -5.25
CA GLY A 106 6.28 -7.09 -6.66
C GLY A 106 6.62 -5.63 -7.00
N GLU A 107 6.78 -4.76 -6.00
CA GLU A 107 7.16 -3.35 -6.15
C GLU A 107 8.67 -3.12 -5.94
N PHE A 108 9.44 -4.12 -5.58
CA PHE A 108 10.89 -4.10 -5.39
C PHE A 108 11.42 -2.93 -4.55
N THR A 109 10.72 -2.50 -3.52
CA THR A 109 11.00 -1.23 -2.81
C THR A 109 12.36 -1.16 -2.14
N SER A 110 12.98 -2.29 -1.79
CA SER A 110 14.27 -2.31 -1.08
C SER A 110 15.21 -3.46 -1.48
N ASN A 111 14.68 -4.51 -2.12
CA ASN A 111 15.43 -5.71 -2.49
C ASN A 111 14.62 -6.57 -3.47
N ILE A 112 15.13 -7.76 -3.79
CA ILE A 112 14.44 -8.77 -4.61
C ILE A 112 14.01 -10.00 -3.81
N THR A 113 13.85 -9.88 -2.49
CA THR A 113 13.41 -11.00 -1.64
C THR A 113 12.07 -11.57 -2.14
N GLY A 114 11.95 -12.88 -2.18
CA GLY A 114 10.79 -13.58 -2.75
C GLY A 114 10.93 -13.94 -4.23
N TRP A 115 11.92 -13.37 -4.92
CA TRP A 115 12.31 -13.76 -6.28
C TRP A 115 13.52 -14.68 -6.26
N THR A 116 13.44 -15.71 -7.05
CA THR A 116 14.50 -16.73 -7.17
C THR A 116 15.24 -16.57 -8.50
N THR A 117 16.56 -16.72 -8.47
CA THR A 117 17.37 -16.72 -9.67
C THR A 117 17.01 -17.90 -10.58
N GLY A 118 16.65 -17.62 -11.81
CA GLY A 118 16.42 -18.63 -12.85
C GLY A 118 17.69 -18.94 -13.64
N ASP A 119 18.37 -17.87 -14.04
CA ASP A 119 19.67 -17.92 -14.73
C ASP A 119 20.39 -16.58 -14.52
N GLY A 120 21.70 -16.55 -14.77
CA GLY A 120 22.52 -15.36 -14.61
C GLY A 120 22.53 -14.82 -13.17
N SER A 121 22.55 -13.50 -13.03
CA SER A 121 22.62 -12.82 -11.73
C SER A 121 21.63 -11.66 -11.65
N PRO A 122 20.34 -11.94 -11.47
CA PRO A 122 19.35 -10.88 -11.22
C PRO A 122 19.72 -10.11 -9.96
N SER A 123 19.53 -8.79 -9.99
CA SER A 123 19.94 -7.92 -8.90
C SER A 123 18.88 -6.85 -8.59
N TYR A 124 19.03 -6.20 -7.45
CA TYR A 124 18.25 -5.04 -7.10
C TYR A 124 18.94 -3.77 -7.60
N THR A 125 18.16 -2.84 -8.14
CA THR A 125 18.60 -1.47 -8.39
C THR A 125 17.71 -0.48 -7.66
N SER A 126 18.31 0.53 -7.05
CA SER A 126 17.60 1.59 -6.33
C SER A 126 17.05 2.70 -7.24
N SER A 127 17.18 2.58 -8.56
CA SER A 127 16.62 3.54 -9.51
C SER A 127 15.10 3.65 -9.37
N GLY A 128 14.58 4.86 -9.33
CA GLY A 128 13.16 5.10 -9.07
C GLY A 128 12.76 4.69 -7.64
N ASN A 129 11.73 3.87 -7.52
CA ASN A 129 11.26 3.30 -6.24
C ASN A 129 11.88 1.93 -5.91
N GLY A 130 12.88 1.50 -6.70
CA GLY A 130 13.48 0.18 -6.68
C GLY A 130 12.98 -0.70 -7.83
N ARG A 131 13.83 -1.58 -8.35
CA ARG A 131 13.54 -2.44 -9.49
C ARG A 131 14.30 -3.76 -9.42
N LEU A 132 13.76 -4.78 -10.06
CA LEU A 132 14.48 -6.00 -10.37
C LEU A 132 15.27 -5.76 -11.67
N ASN A 133 16.59 -5.75 -11.59
CA ASN A 133 17.47 -5.64 -12.74
C ASN A 133 17.79 -7.03 -13.30
N LEU A 134 17.56 -7.19 -14.59
CA LEU A 134 17.90 -8.38 -15.36
C LEU A 134 18.92 -7.99 -16.43
N ASN A 135 20.14 -8.44 -16.28
CA ASN A 135 21.23 -8.24 -17.22
C ASN A 135 21.77 -9.61 -17.64
N ASP A 136 21.36 -10.07 -18.81
CA ASP A 136 21.63 -11.44 -19.25
C ASP A 136 21.24 -12.44 -18.13
N ALA A 137 20.00 -12.31 -17.65
CA ALA A 137 19.56 -12.97 -16.43
C ALA A 137 18.08 -13.33 -16.47
N ALA A 138 17.70 -14.26 -15.60
CA ALA A 138 16.32 -14.67 -15.38
C ALA A 138 15.97 -14.72 -13.89
N ALA A 139 14.73 -14.38 -13.57
CA ALA A 139 14.18 -14.49 -12.24
C ALA A 139 12.75 -15.02 -12.27
N TYR A 140 12.35 -15.74 -11.23
CA TYR A 140 10.98 -16.25 -11.10
C TYR A 140 10.46 -16.20 -9.68
N GLN A 141 9.15 -16.28 -9.58
CA GLN A 141 8.45 -16.46 -8.32
C GLN A 141 7.30 -17.46 -8.48
N SER A 142 7.10 -18.33 -7.48
CA SER A 142 5.91 -19.17 -7.39
C SER A 142 4.83 -18.46 -6.58
N ILE A 143 3.60 -18.50 -7.06
CA ILE A 143 2.43 -17.96 -6.41
C ILE A 143 1.37 -19.06 -6.19
N SER A 144 0.58 -18.92 -5.13
CA SER A 144 -0.55 -19.81 -4.90
C SER A 144 -1.75 -19.33 -5.70
N THR A 145 -2.29 -20.19 -6.55
CA THR A 145 -3.43 -19.91 -7.42
C THR A 145 -4.56 -20.90 -7.20
N VAL A 146 -5.75 -20.58 -7.68
CA VAL A 146 -6.88 -21.48 -7.74
C VAL A 146 -7.01 -21.99 -9.17
N LYS A 147 -6.97 -23.32 -9.34
CA LYS A 147 -7.10 -23.96 -10.66
C LYS A 147 -8.36 -23.48 -11.37
N ASN A 148 -8.25 -23.24 -12.68
CA ASN A 148 -9.31 -22.73 -13.56
C ASN A 148 -9.82 -21.31 -13.22
N THR A 149 -9.06 -20.55 -12.43
CA THR A 149 -9.34 -19.14 -12.16
C THR A 149 -8.47 -18.26 -13.06
N THR A 150 -9.09 -17.24 -13.64
CA THR A 150 -8.38 -16.26 -14.46
C THR A 150 -7.84 -15.13 -13.58
N TYR A 151 -6.58 -14.82 -13.77
CA TYR A 151 -5.84 -13.76 -13.09
C TYR A 151 -5.40 -12.69 -14.09
N ARG A 152 -5.34 -11.45 -13.63
CA ARG A 152 -4.76 -10.34 -14.40
C ARG A 152 -3.30 -10.17 -14.00
N LEU A 153 -2.41 -10.17 -14.97
CA LEU A 153 -0.99 -9.93 -14.79
C LEU A 153 -0.63 -8.55 -15.36
N GLN A 154 -0.09 -7.71 -14.51
CA GLN A 154 0.49 -6.43 -14.91
C GLN A 154 1.98 -6.41 -14.60
N VAL A 155 2.80 -6.11 -15.60
CA VAL A 155 4.25 -5.98 -15.48
C VAL A 155 4.68 -4.67 -16.14
N ARG A 156 5.36 -3.83 -15.39
CA ARG A 156 6.01 -2.65 -15.95
C ARG A 156 7.49 -2.90 -16.10
N VAL A 157 7.98 -2.69 -17.31
CA VAL A 157 9.40 -2.83 -17.66
C VAL A 157 9.98 -1.48 -18.04
N MET A 158 11.25 -1.28 -17.76
CA MET A 158 11.99 -0.06 -18.02
C MET A 158 13.32 -0.42 -18.71
N SER A 159 13.74 0.36 -19.70
CA SER A 159 15.06 0.19 -20.27
C SER A 159 16.06 1.09 -19.54
N PRO A 160 17.14 0.53 -18.96
CA PRO A 160 18.23 1.33 -18.42
C PRO A 160 19.19 1.83 -19.52
N ASN A 161 19.02 1.38 -20.74
CA ASN A 161 19.89 1.68 -21.90
C ASN A 161 19.10 2.35 -23.04
N SER A 162 19.81 2.95 -23.98
CA SER A 162 19.21 3.64 -25.15
C SER A 162 18.88 2.72 -26.34
N SER A 163 18.99 1.40 -26.17
CA SER A 163 18.68 0.40 -27.21
C SER A 163 17.37 -0.30 -26.92
N THR A 164 16.67 -0.72 -27.96
CA THR A 164 15.49 -1.58 -27.82
C THR A 164 15.86 -2.86 -27.08
N SER A 165 15.16 -3.11 -25.99
CA SER A 165 15.35 -4.29 -25.15
C SER A 165 14.02 -5.01 -24.96
N THR A 166 14.05 -6.33 -24.94
CA THR A 166 12.85 -7.17 -24.84
C THR A 166 12.95 -8.10 -23.64
N LEU A 167 11.92 -8.10 -22.82
CA LEU A 167 11.71 -9.04 -21.72
C LEU A 167 10.80 -10.18 -22.19
N ALA A 168 11.25 -11.41 -22.03
CA ALA A 168 10.39 -12.58 -22.10
C ALA A 168 9.65 -12.77 -20.77
N ILE A 169 8.34 -12.99 -20.84
CA ILE A 169 7.46 -13.16 -19.70
C ILE A 169 6.70 -14.47 -19.89
N LYS A 170 6.90 -15.39 -18.97
CA LYS A 170 6.29 -16.72 -19.02
C LYS A 170 5.51 -16.99 -17.75
N VAL A 171 4.38 -17.68 -17.90
CA VAL A 171 3.58 -18.19 -16.78
C VAL A 171 3.33 -19.67 -17.01
N GLY A 172 3.63 -20.48 -16.00
CA GLY A 172 3.54 -21.92 -16.16
C GLY A 172 3.46 -22.68 -14.84
N THR A 173 3.53 -24.01 -14.93
CA THR A 173 3.49 -24.94 -13.79
C THR A 173 4.88 -25.27 -13.24
N THR A 174 5.92 -24.83 -13.93
CA THR A 174 7.33 -24.96 -13.54
C THR A 174 8.04 -23.60 -13.61
N ALA A 175 9.21 -23.49 -12.99
CA ALA A 175 9.94 -22.23 -12.84
C ALA A 175 10.19 -21.50 -14.18
N SER A 176 10.49 -22.21 -15.26
CA SER A 176 10.71 -21.64 -16.59
C SER A 176 9.61 -21.98 -17.59
N GLY A 177 8.52 -22.59 -17.12
CA GLY A 177 7.38 -22.98 -17.94
C GLY A 177 6.64 -21.80 -18.53
N GLY A 178 6.17 -21.94 -19.76
CA GLY A 178 5.39 -20.95 -20.48
C GLY A 178 4.11 -21.53 -21.08
N GLU A 179 3.68 -22.67 -20.60
CA GLU A 179 2.52 -23.40 -21.11
C GLU A 179 1.18 -22.73 -20.82
N VAL A 180 1.13 -21.81 -19.87
CA VAL A 180 -0.08 -21.04 -19.54
C VAL A 180 -0.07 -19.70 -20.27
N LEU A 181 1.07 -19.01 -20.28
CA LEU A 181 1.28 -17.76 -20.99
C LEU A 181 2.75 -17.69 -21.40
N SER A 182 3.02 -17.35 -22.66
CA SER A 182 4.35 -17.00 -23.14
C SER A 182 4.24 -15.77 -24.03
N THR A 183 4.86 -14.68 -23.60
CA THR A 183 4.77 -13.39 -24.29
C THR A 183 6.05 -12.58 -24.08
N THR A 184 6.17 -11.48 -24.79
CA THR A 184 7.29 -10.56 -24.65
C THR A 184 6.82 -9.13 -24.49
N LYS A 185 7.64 -8.29 -23.85
CA LYS A 185 7.44 -6.85 -23.78
C LYS A 185 8.72 -6.12 -24.11
N SER A 186 8.66 -5.27 -25.13
CA SER A 186 9.80 -4.44 -25.57
C SER A 186 9.69 -3.02 -25.03
N VAL A 187 10.84 -2.42 -24.78
CA VAL A 187 11.02 -1.00 -24.43
C VAL A 187 12.07 -0.45 -25.38
N GLU A 188 11.79 0.68 -25.99
CA GLU A 188 12.61 1.21 -27.08
C GLU A 188 13.64 2.25 -26.66
N ASN A 189 13.39 3.00 -25.58
CA ASN A 189 14.22 4.14 -25.19
C ASN A 189 14.60 4.14 -23.72
N PHE A 190 15.74 4.76 -23.43
CA PHE A 190 16.21 4.98 -22.07
C PHE A 190 15.18 5.74 -21.23
N GLY A 191 14.87 5.20 -20.06
CA GLY A 191 13.96 5.84 -19.10
C GLY A 191 12.47 5.70 -19.46
N GLU A 192 12.12 5.22 -20.63
CA GLU A 192 10.75 4.88 -20.96
C GLU A 192 10.32 3.58 -20.28
N GLY A 193 9.06 3.54 -19.87
CA GLY A 193 8.45 2.36 -19.29
C GLY A 193 7.34 1.84 -20.19
N ALA A 194 7.30 0.51 -20.37
CA ALA A 194 6.22 -0.15 -21.07
C ALA A 194 5.48 -1.08 -20.11
N ILE A 195 4.14 -1.13 -20.22
CA ILE A 195 3.29 -1.98 -19.39
C ILE A 195 2.77 -3.13 -20.24
N LEU A 196 2.99 -4.35 -19.76
CA LEU A 196 2.21 -5.51 -20.17
C LEU A 196 1.01 -5.60 -19.24
N ASP A 197 -0.18 -5.66 -19.79
CA ASP A 197 -1.43 -5.89 -19.07
C ASP A 197 -2.18 -7.01 -19.81
N THR A 198 -2.25 -8.17 -19.18
CA THR A 198 -2.79 -9.38 -19.79
C THR A 198 -3.46 -10.27 -18.74
N THR A 199 -4.09 -11.33 -19.20
CA THR A 199 -4.69 -12.32 -18.29
C THR A 199 -4.14 -13.71 -18.58
N PHE A 200 -4.15 -14.56 -17.56
CA PHE A 200 -3.87 -15.99 -17.69
C PHE A 200 -4.86 -16.80 -16.83
N THR A 201 -5.12 -18.04 -17.21
CA THR A 201 -5.94 -18.97 -16.41
C THR A 201 -5.05 -20.01 -15.79
N ALA A 202 -5.03 -20.07 -14.45
CA ALA A 202 -4.21 -21.04 -13.73
C ALA A 202 -4.67 -22.46 -13.98
N THR A 203 -3.76 -23.35 -14.30
CA THR A 203 -4.03 -24.79 -14.54
C THR A 203 -3.76 -25.66 -13.30
N THR A 204 -3.06 -25.11 -12.31
CA THR A 204 -2.65 -25.77 -11.07
C THR A 204 -2.85 -24.84 -9.86
N GLN A 205 -2.60 -25.36 -8.65
CA GLN A 205 -2.64 -24.56 -7.42
C GLN A 205 -1.35 -23.78 -7.17
N THR A 206 -0.28 -24.10 -7.90
CA THR A 206 0.98 -23.37 -7.88
C THR A 206 1.28 -22.93 -9.29
N THR A 207 1.47 -21.64 -9.49
CA THR A 207 1.81 -21.03 -10.77
C THR A 207 3.14 -20.29 -10.63
N TYR A 208 3.99 -20.40 -11.62
CA TYR A 208 5.27 -19.69 -11.68
C TYR A 208 5.17 -18.54 -12.66
N ILE A 209 5.73 -17.40 -12.26
CA ILE A 209 5.93 -16.23 -13.12
C ILE A 209 7.43 -16.15 -13.34
N TYR A 210 7.85 -16.11 -14.60
CA TYR A 210 9.24 -16.14 -15.00
C TYR A 210 9.53 -14.99 -15.96
N PHE A 211 10.62 -14.30 -15.70
CA PHE A 211 11.17 -13.22 -16.51
C PHE A 211 12.56 -13.57 -16.97
N GLU A 212 12.87 -13.27 -18.22
CA GLU A 212 14.14 -13.55 -18.83
C GLU A 212 14.53 -12.48 -19.84
N THR A 213 15.77 -12.06 -19.81
CA THR A 213 16.39 -11.27 -20.87
C THR A 213 17.29 -12.13 -21.75
N ALA A 214 17.37 -11.81 -23.02
CA ALA A 214 18.33 -12.46 -23.92
C ALA A 214 19.77 -12.07 -23.58
N SER A 215 20.72 -12.84 -24.08
CA SER A 215 22.15 -12.56 -23.91
C SER A 215 22.52 -11.15 -24.39
N GLY A 216 23.24 -10.40 -23.53
CA GLY A 216 23.62 -9.02 -23.78
C GLY A 216 22.51 -7.99 -23.65
N VAL A 217 21.32 -8.39 -23.18
CA VAL A 217 20.18 -7.50 -22.97
C VAL A 217 20.01 -7.19 -21.49
N GLN A 218 19.89 -5.91 -21.18
CA GLN A 218 19.57 -5.43 -19.84
C GLN A 218 18.19 -4.77 -19.79
N LEU A 219 17.36 -5.16 -18.83
CA LEU A 219 16.07 -4.57 -18.52
C LEU A 219 15.82 -4.52 -17.02
N ASP A 220 15.03 -3.55 -16.61
CA ASP A 220 14.53 -3.42 -15.25
C ASP A 220 13.04 -3.75 -15.22
N VAL A 221 12.60 -4.54 -14.25
CA VAL A 221 11.19 -4.70 -13.92
C VAL A 221 10.88 -3.77 -12.75
N ASP A 222 9.98 -2.81 -12.99
CA ASP A 222 9.61 -1.76 -12.03
C ASP A 222 8.53 -2.26 -11.04
N TYR A 223 7.53 -2.97 -11.57
CA TYR A 223 6.57 -3.67 -10.74
C TYR A 223 5.95 -4.89 -11.43
N VAL A 224 5.46 -5.80 -10.60
CA VAL A 224 4.66 -6.97 -10.98
C VAL A 224 3.44 -7.04 -10.06
N ARG A 225 2.24 -7.20 -10.63
CA ARG A 225 0.98 -7.29 -9.88
C ARG A 225 0.09 -8.38 -10.46
N ILE A 226 -0.57 -9.14 -9.58
CA ILE A 226 -1.55 -10.19 -9.94
C ILE A 226 -2.73 -10.16 -9.00
#